data_d26d5c56301459246e9ff7f6efb94da7
#
_entry.id   d26d5c56301459246e9ff7f6efb94da7
#
_cell.length_a   1.000
_cell.length_b   1.000
_cell.length_c   1.000
_cell.angle_alpha   90.00
_cell.angle_beta   90.00
_cell.angle_gamma   90.00
#
_symmetry.space_group_name_H-M   'P 1'
#
loop_
_entity.id
_entity.type
_entity.pdbx_description
1 polymer ?
#
loop_
_entity_poly.entity_id
_entity_poly.type
_entity_poly.pdbx_seq_one_letter_code
_entity_poly.pdbx_strand_id
1 'polypeptide(L)'
;MKNYYPERMELGPRDIVARSIFNEITSGRGTKHGGVWLDVTHLTKAKILERLPTMYKQFKKLAGIDISKEKMEVGPTAHYSMGGVVVDIKCRTKIRGLFAVGEVISQIHGANRLGGNSLLDTVVFGKIAGREAARLAKQGGQRVIITTKECE
;
A
#
# COMPACT_ATOMS: atom_id res chain seq x y z
N MET A 1 15.07 15.04 4.63
CA MET A 1 13.83 15.19 5.44
C MET A 1 13.89 16.36 6.44
N LYS A 2 15.06 16.78 6.90
CA LYS A 2 15.20 17.88 7.90
C LYS A 2 14.38 19.14 7.59
N ASN A 3 14.29 19.53 6.31
CA ASN A 3 13.55 20.73 5.89
C ASN A 3 12.04 20.49 5.71
N TYR A 4 11.58 19.24 5.67
CA TYR A 4 10.19 18.88 5.43
C TYR A 4 9.48 18.40 6.70
N TYR A 5 10.19 17.66 7.55
CA TYR A 5 9.65 17.10 8.78
C TYR A 5 10.76 16.96 9.84
N PRO A 6 11.16 18.06 10.47
CA PRO A 6 12.33 18.11 11.36
C PRO A 6 12.21 17.24 12.61
N GLU A 7 10.98 17.01 13.11
CA GLU A 7 10.76 16.26 14.36
C GLU A 7 11.11 14.77 14.24
N ARG A 8 10.81 14.14 13.10
CA ARG A 8 11.04 12.71 12.89
C ARG A 8 11.84 12.38 11.65
N MET A 9 12.14 13.38 10.84
CA MET A 9 12.90 13.26 9.58
C MET A 9 12.40 12.07 8.72
N GLU A 10 13.24 11.09 8.46
CA GLU A 10 12.94 9.91 7.63
C GLU A 10 11.98 8.93 8.31
N LEU A 11 11.73 9.07 9.60
CA LEU A 11 10.76 8.29 10.37
C LEU A 11 9.37 8.96 10.43
N GLY A 12 9.15 10.00 9.67
CA GLY A 12 7.86 10.67 9.53
C GLY A 12 6.79 9.80 8.85
N PRO A 13 5.54 10.27 8.83
CA PRO A 13 4.45 9.61 8.10
C PRO A 13 4.80 9.38 6.63
N ARG A 14 4.41 8.23 6.09
CA ARG A 14 4.81 7.82 4.73
C ARG A 14 4.33 8.77 3.64
N ASP A 15 3.17 9.37 3.79
CA ASP A 15 2.63 10.37 2.85
C ASP A 15 3.48 11.65 2.84
N ILE A 16 3.96 12.10 4.00
CA ILE A 16 4.87 13.26 4.11
C ILE A 16 6.21 12.92 3.44
N VAL A 17 6.77 11.75 3.74
CA VAL A 17 8.04 11.32 3.13
C VAL A 17 7.90 11.19 1.61
N ALA A 18 6.83 10.54 1.11
CA ALA A 18 6.60 10.38 -0.32
C ALA A 18 6.43 11.72 -1.04
N ARG A 19 5.64 12.66 -0.48
CA ARG A 19 5.50 14.01 -1.04
C ARG A 19 6.81 14.79 -1.03
N SER A 20 7.59 14.66 0.03
CA SER A 20 8.91 15.32 0.11
C SER A 20 9.85 14.80 -0.97
N ILE A 21 9.90 13.48 -1.19
CA ILE A 21 10.69 12.86 -2.26
C ILE A 21 10.21 13.37 -3.63
N PHE A 22 8.90 13.37 -3.85
CA PHE A 22 8.32 13.87 -5.10
C PHE A 22 8.71 15.35 -5.35
N ASN A 23 8.64 16.18 -4.33
CA ASN A 23 9.06 17.60 -4.42
C ASN A 23 10.54 17.75 -4.75
N GLU A 24 11.42 16.92 -4.19
CA GLU A 24 12.85 16.94 -4.53
C GLU A 24 13.07 16.55 -6.00
N ILE A 25 12.39 15.53 -6.48
CA ILE A 25 12.47 15.08 -7.87
C ILE A 25 11.98 16.16 -8.83
N THR A 26 10.80 16.72 -8.60
CA THR A 26 10.20 17.76 -9.46
C THR A 26 10.95 19.08 -9.43
N SER A 27 11.68 19.37 -8.34
CA SER A 27 12.57 20.54 -8.23
C SER A 27 13.96 20.32 -8.87
N GLY A 28 14.16 19.22 -9.58
CA GLY A 28 15.42 18.91 -10.25
C GLY A 28 16.57 18.44 -9.34
N ARG A 29 16.27 18.12 -8.07
CA ARG A 29 17.25 17.58 -7.10
C ARG A 29 17.18 16.05 -6.97
N GLY A 30 16.35 15.42 -7.78
CA GLY A 30 16.28 13.96 -7.88
C GLY A 30 17.50 13.37 -8.58
N THR A 31 17.59 12.04 -8.56
CA THR A 31 18.57 11.27 -9.30
C THR A 31 18.20 11.22 -10.80
N LYS A 32 19.13 10.78 -11.62
CA LYS A 32 18.90 10.66 -13.08
C LYS A 32 17.78 9.66 -13.44
N HIS A 33 17.42 8.74 -12.54
CA HIS A 33 16.36 7.77 -12.75
C HIS A 33 15.03 8.18 -12.08
N GLY A 34 14.94 9.39 -11.55
CA GLY A 34 13.70 9.90 -10.94
C GLY A 34 13.49 9.45 -9.50
N GLY A 35 14.55 9.23 -8.74
CA GLY A 35 14.54 8.88 -7.33
C GLY A 35 15.29 9.88 -6.45
N VAL A 36 15.57 9.46 -5.23
CA VAL A 36 16.46 10.12 -4.26
C VAL A 36 17.35 9.07 -3.60
N TRP A 37 18.44 9.54 -2.96
CA TRP A 37 19.34 8.65 -2.26
C TRP A 37 18.89 8.39 -0.83
N LEU A 38 18.70 7.11 -0.51
CA LEU A 38 18.53 6.61 0.86
C LEU A 38 19.88 6.08 1.36
N ASP A 39 20.38 6.67 2.43
CA ASP A 39 21.72 6.39 2.96
C ASP A 39 21.64 5.78 4.36
N VAL A 40 22.10 4.55 4.50
CA VAL A 40 22.25 3.84 5.78
C VAL A 40 23.71 3.47 6.05
N THR A 41 24.67 4.00 5.28
CA THR A 41 26.10 3.68 5.38
C THR A 41 26.74 4.19 6.68
N HIS A 42 26.07 5.09 7.39
CA HIS A 42 26.43 5.54 8.72
C HIS A 42 26.24 4.47 9.82
N LEU A 43 25.48 3.39 9.50
CA LEU A 43 25.27 2.26 10.39
C LEU A 43 26.33 1.17 10.14
N THR A 44 26.72 0.46 11.19
CA THR A 44 27.59 -0.69 11.02
C THR A 44 26.88 -1.82 10.28
N LYS A 45 27.62 -2.62 9.51
CA LYS A 45 27.06 -3.76 8.78
C LYS A 45 26.34 -4.74 9.72
N ALA A 46 26.88 -4.97 10.93
CA ALA A 46 26.25 -5.81 11.93
C ALA A 46 24.84 -5.27 12.31
N LYS A 47 24.71 -3.96 12.49
CA LYS A 47 23.43 -3.31 12.80
C LYS A 47 22.42 -3.40 11.65
N ILE A 48 22.90 -3.24 10.41
CA ILE A 48 22.06 -3.40 9.21
C ILE A 48 21.57 -4.84 9.09
N LEU A 49 22.42 -5.83 9.30
CA LEU A 49 22.02 -7.25 9.24
C LEU A 49 21.07 -7.64 10.38
N GLU A 50 21.20 -7.03 11.55
CA GLU A 50 20.28 -7.22 12.67
C GLU A 50 18.89 -6.64 12.37
N ARG A 51 18.82 -5.39 11.86
CA ARG A 51 17.59 -4.62 11.76
C ARG A 51 16.93 -4.72 10.39
N LEU A 52 17.70 -4.89 9.34
CA LEU A 52 17.25 -4.85 7.94
C LEU A 52 17.77 -6.05 7.12
N PRO A 53 17.72 -7.30 7.65
CA PRO A 53 18.32 -8.46 6.99
C PRO A 53 17.73 -8.73 5.61
N THR A 54 16.41 -8.56 5.46
CA THR A 54 15.71 -8.76 4.19
C THR A 54 16.10 -7.70 3.16
N MET A 55 16.14 -6.43 3.56
CA MET A 55 16.53 -5.33 2.67
C MET A 55 17.98 -5.50 2.20
N TYR A 56 18.89 -5.85 3.11
CA TYR A 56 20.28 -6.13 2.75
C TYR A 56 20.38 -7.21 1.66
N LYS A 57 19.68 -8.34 1.87
CA LYS A 57 19.67 -9.46 0.90
C LYS A 57 19.05 -9.06 -0.43
N GLN A 58 17.94 -8.34 -0.42
CA GLN A 58 17.24 -7.92 -1.63
C GLN A 58 18.09 -6.96 -2.48
N PHE A 59 18.64 -5.90 -1.90
CA PHE A 59 19.49 -4.96 -2.62
C PHE A 59 20.76 -5.65 -3.14
N LYS A 60 21.39 -6.50 -2.32
CA LYS A 60 22.57 -7.26 -2.74
C LYS A 60 22.27 -8.21 -3.90
N LYS A 61 21.13 -8.91 -3.86
CA LYS A 61 20.77 -9.93 -4.88
C LYS A 61 20.21 -9.30 -6.15
N LEU A 62 19.34 -8.29 -6.03
CA LEU A 62 18.59 -7.76 -7.16
C LEU A 62 19.28 -6.56 -7.84
N ALA A 63 19.96 -5.73 -7.07
CA ALA A 63 20.63 -4.53 -7.59
C ALA A 63 22.17 -4.60 -7.53
N GLY A 64 22.75 -5.62 -6.92
CA GLY A 64 24.19 -5.74 -6.71
C GLY A 64 24.76 -4.81 -5.64
N ILE A 65 23.91 -4.04 -4.96
CA ILE A 65 24.28 -2.96 -4.03
C ILE A 65 24.51 -3.52 -2.61
N ASP A 66 25.67 -3.22 -2.03
CA ASP A 66 25.94 -3.45 -0.62
C ASP A 66 25.54 -2.19 0.19
N ILE A 67 24.32 -2.19 0.75
CA ILE A 67 23.76 -1.04 1.46
C ILE A 67 24.54 -0.63 2.72
N SER A 68 25.50 -1.45 3.16
CA SER A 68 26.44 -1.04 4.22
C SER A 68 27.60 -0.18 3.71
N LYS A 69 27.75 -0.04 2.40
CA LYS A 69 28.85 0.69 1.75
C LYS A 69 28.35 1.71 0.73
N GLU A 70 27.16 1.50 0.18
CA GLU A 70 26.62 2.28 -0.94
C GLU A 70 25.21 2.75 -0.61
N LYS A 71 24.84 3.92 -1.14
CA LYS A 71 23.50 4.49 -1.03
C LYS A 71 22.54 3.74 -1.94
N MET A 72 21.29 3.63 -1.51
CA MET A 72 20.21 3.06 -2.29
C MET A 72 19.47 4.18 -3.03
N GLU A 73 19.22 4.00 -4.32
CA GLU A 73 18.27 4.85 -5.03
C GLU A 73 16.85 4.37 -4.75
N VAL A 74 15.98 5.26 -4.30
CA VAL A 74 14.58 4.97 -3.97
C VAL A 74 13.66 6.05 -4.52
N GLY A 75 12.43 5.67 -4.84
CA GLY A 75 11.39 6.59 -5.30
C GLY A 75 10.02 6.17 -4.82
N PRO A 76 9.05 7.11 -4.72
CA PRO A 76 7.68 6.77 -4.41
C PRO A 76 7.03 6.05 -5.60
N THR A 77 6.25 5.02 -5.28
CA THR A 77 5.43 4.30 -6.26
C THR A 77 4.01 4.22 -5.75
N ALA A 78 3.04 4.13 -6.66
CA ALA A 78 1.66 3.83 -6.30
C ALA A 78 1.62 2.49 -5.58
N HIS A 79 1.06 2.46 -4.39
CA HIS A 79 1.03 1.27 -3.53
C HIS A 79 -0.37 0.90 -3.08
N TYR A 80 -1.17 1.86 -2.67
CA TYR A 80 -2.50 1.62 -2.10
C TYR A 80 -3.41 2.82 -2.37
N SER A 81 -4.61 2.57 -2.89
CA SER A 81 -5.62 3.59 -3.15
C SER A 81 -6.57 3.74 -1.97
N MET A 82 -6.81 4.97 -1.53
CA MET A 82 -7.83 5.29 -0.54
C MET A 82 -9.14 5.64 -1.27
N GLY A 83 -10.27 5.27 -0.65
CA GLY A 83 -11.57 5.44 -1.28
C GLY A 83 -11.98 4.22 -2.10
N GLY A 84 -13.07 4.31 -2.85
CA GLY A 84 -13.58 3.23 -3.68
C GLY A 84 -15.07 2.96 -3.51
N VAL A 85 -15.48 1.70 -3.64
CA VAL A 85 -16.88 1.28 -3.59
C VAL A 85 -17.46 1.47 -2.18
N VAL A 86 -18.61 2.12 -2.09
CA VAL A 86 -19.35 2.28 -0.83
C VAL A 86 -20.06 0.97 -0.48
N VAL A 87 -19.81 0.47 0.73
CA VAL A 87 -20.43 -0.74 1.28
C VAL A 87 -21.01 -0.48 2.66
N ASP A 88 -21.94 -1.34 3.08
CA ASP A 88 -22.41 -1.35 4.46
C ASP A 88 -21.50 -2.21 5.37
N ILE A 89 -21.82 -2.29 6.66
CA ILE A 89 -21.06 -3.09 7.64
C ILE A 89 -21.03 -4.60 7.35
N LYS A 90 -21.82 -5.08 6.40
CA LYS A 90 -21.87 -6.46 5.90
C LYS A 90 -21.19 -6.61 4.53
N CYS A 91 -20.45 -5.58 4.12
CA CYS A 91 -19.76 -5.51 2.83
C CYS A 91 -20.67 -5.58 1.60
N ARG A 92 -21.95 -5.22 1.74
CA ARG A 92 -22.92 -5.19 0.64
C ARG A 92 -22.86 -3.84 -0.05
N THR A 93 -22.83 -3.86 -1.37
CA THR A 93 -22.99 -2.65 -2.17
C THR A 93 -24.49 -2.28 -2.31
N LYS A 94 -24.79 -1.18 -2.97
CA LYS A 94 -26.19 -0.84 -3.32
C LYS A 94 -26.81 -1.81 -4.32
N ILE A 95 -25.99 -2.57 -5.05
CA ILE A 95 -26.45 -3.58 -6.01
C ILE A 95 -26.67 -4.90 -5.25
N ARG A 96 -27.90 -5.40 -5.30
CA ARG A 96 -28.27 -6.65 -4.63
C ARG A 96 -27.43 -7.83 -5.14
N GLY A 97 -26.80 -8.56 -4.23
CA GLY A 97 -25.94 -9.70 -4.54
C GLY A 97 -24.49 -9.35 -4.85
N LEU A 98 -24.14 -8.07 -4.94
CA LEU A 98 -22.76 -7.62 -5.13
C LEU A 98 -22.15 -7.22 -3.78
N PHE A 99 -21.03 -7.83 -3.45
CA PHE A 99 -20.19 -7.55 -2.28
C PHE A 99 -18.85 -7.02 -2.74
N ALA A 100 -18.23 -6.16 -1.92
CA ALA A 100 -16.87 -5.68 -2.16
C ALA A 100 -16.11 -5.64 -0.85
N VAL A 101 -14.81 -5.97 -0.88
CA VAL A 101 -13.92 -6.01 0.29
C VAL A 101 -12.48 -5.67 -0.08
N GLY A 102 -11.67 -5.33 0.89
CA GLY A 102 -10.26 -4.99 0.71
C GLY A 102 -10.06 -3.60 0.12
N GLU A 103 -8.98 -3.40 -0.61
CA GLU A 103 -8.57 -2.09 -1.13
C GLU A 103 -9.64 -1.38 -1.97
N VAL A 104 -10.50 -2.16 -2.65
CA VAL A 104 -11.55 -1.61 -3.53
C VAL A 104 -12.65 -0.88 -2.79
N ILE A 105 -12.78 -1.04 -1.48
CA ILE A 105 -13.84 -0.38 -0.70
C ILE A 105 -13.37 0.93 -0.07
N SER A 106 -14.31 1.87 0.04
CA SER A 106 -14.10 3.13 0.77
C SER A 106 -14.42 2.98 2.26
N GLN A 107 -14.18 4.04 3.03
CA GLN A 107 -14.66 4.24 4.41
C GLN A 107 -13.85 3.56 5.52
N ILE A 108 -12.90 2.66 5.22
CA ILE A 108 -12.13 1.96 6.26
C ILE A 108 -10.91 2.78 6.72
N HIS A 109 -10.23 3.42 5.79
CA HIS A 109 -8.91 4.02 6.05
C HIS A 109 -8.89 5.55 6.03
N GLY A 110 -10.01 6.21 5.77
CA GLY A 110 -10.05 7.67 5.61
C GLY A 110 -9.10 8.14 4.50
N ALA A 111 -8.33 9.17 4.79
CA ALA A 111 -7.39 9.75 3.82
C ALA A 111 -6.01 9.07 3.79
N ASN A 112 -5.66 8.28 4.80
CA ASN A 112 -4.35 7.63 4.87
C ASN A 112 -4.41 6.34 5.71
N ARG A 113 -4.10 5.21 5.09
CA ARG A 113 -4.11 3.90 5.72
C ARG A 113 -2.93 3.70 6.69
N LEU A 114 -3.20 3.21 7.89
CA LEU A 114 -2.17 2.79 8.82
C LEU A 114 -1.42 1.56 8.31
N GLY A 115 -0.13 1.49 8.62
CA GLY A 115 0.73 0.37 8.24
C GLY A 115 0.18 -0.97 8.74
N GLY A 116 0.25 -2.01 7.88
CA GLY A 116 -0.23 -3.36 8.20
C GLY A 116 -1.71 -3.62 7.94
N ASN A 117 -2.56 -2.59 7.88
CA ASN A 117 -4.02 -2.76 7.78
C ASN A 117 -4.52 -3.24 6.41
N SER A 118 -3.72 -3.21 5.34
CA SER A 118 -4.17 -3.68 4.02
C SER A 118 -4.50 -5.17 3.98
N LEU A 119 -3.70 -6.00 4.63
CA LEU A 119 -3.98 -7.44 4.72
C LEU A 119 -5.00 -7.75 5.81
N LEU A 120 -5.00 -6.97 6.89
CA LEU A 120 -5.96 -7.15 7.99
C LEU A 120 -7.39 -6.93 7.51
N ASP A 121 -7.65 -5.89 6.74
CA ASP A 121 -8.99 -5.59 6.23
C ASP A 121 -9.48 -6.67 5.25
N THR A 122 -8.64 -7.18 4.36
CA THR A 122 -9.02 -8.28 3.46
C THR A 122 -9.45 -9.53 4.22
N VAL A 123 -8.74 -9.88 5.30
CA VAL A 123 -9.07 -11.06 6.12
C VAL A 123 -10.36 -10.85 6.90
N VAL A 124 -10.48 -9.70 7.59
CA VAL A 124 -11.65 -9.42 8.45
C VAL A 124 -12.92 -9.25 7.61
N PHE A 125 -12.88 -8.34 6.63
CA PHE A 125 -14.06 -8.05 5.81
C PHE A 125 -14.34 -9.15 4.80
N GLY A 126 -13.33 -9.87 4.31
CA GLY A 126 -13.51 -11.08 3.50
C GLY A 126 -14.32 -12.15 4.21
N LYS A 127 -14.06 -12.37 5.51
CA LYS A 127 -14.85 -13.30 6.34
C LYS A 127 -16.30 -12.83 6.51
N ILE A 128 -16.51 -11.52 6.71
CA ILE A 128 -17.86 -10.94 6.87
C ILE A 128 -18.63 -11.07 5.56
N ALA A 129 -18.05 -10.64 4.44
CA ALA A 129 -18.67 -10.70 3.13
C ALA A 129 -18.99 -12.13 2.70
N GLY A 130 -18.06 -13.07 2.92
CA GLY A 130 -18.27 -14.48 2.60
C GLY A 130 -19.45 -15.11 3.36
N ARG A 131 -19.58 -14.79 4.65
CA ARG A 131 -20.73 -15.22 5.45
C ARG A 131 -22.06 -14.65 4.96
N GLU A 132 -22.10 -13.36 4.66
CA GLU A 132 -23.31 -12.70 4.17
C GLU A 132 -23.68 -13.15 2.75
N ALA A 133 -22.70 -13.36 1.87
CA ALA A 133 -22.91 -13.91 0.53
C ALA A 133 -23.50 -15.34 0.60
N ALA A 134 -22.93 -16.20 1.45
CA ALA A 134 -23.45 -17.55 1.66
C ALA A 134 -24.88 -17.56 2.25
N ARG A 135 -25.16 -16.62 3.18
CA ARG A 135 -26.50 -16.45 3.73
C ARG A 135 -27.49 -16.02 2.65
N LEU A 136 -27.14 -15.07 1.82
CA LEU A 136 -27.97 -14.60 0.72
C LEU A 136 -28.24 -15.72 -0.31
N ALA A 137 -27.24 -16.49 -0.67
CA ALA A 137 -27.37 -17.62 -1.60
C ALA A 137 -28.35 -18.69 -1.08
N LYS A 138 -28.30 -19.00 0.22
CA LYS A 138 -29.24 -19.94 0.86
C LYS A 138 -30.70 -19.44 0.88
N GLN A 139 -30.91 -18.15 0.83
CA GLN A 139 -32.24 -17.54 0.80
C GLN A 139 -32.88 -17.52 -0.60
N GLY A 140 -32.30 -18.20 -1.58
CA GLY A 140 -32.83 -18.27 -2.95
C GLY A 140 -32.60 -16.98 -3.73
N GLY A 141 -31.37 -16.47 -3.73
CA GLY A 141 -31.00 -15.35 -4.56
C GLY A 141 -31.32 -15.64 -6.04
N GLN A 142 -32.06 -14.74 -6.68
CA GLN A 142 -32.35 -14.84 -8.12
C GLN A 142 -31.03 -14.99 -8.89
N ARG A 143 -30.89 -16.04 -9.69
CA ARG A 143 -29.78 -16.15 -10.65
C ARG A 143 -29.91 -15.00 -11.64
N VAL A 144 -29.01 -14.02 -11.58
CA VAL A 144 -28.84 -13.05 -12.64
C VAL A 144 -28.02 -13.75 -13.73
N ILE A 145 -28.65 -14.06 -14.84
CA ILE A 145 -27.96 -14.53 -16.05
C ILE A 145 -27.50 -13.28 -16.76
N ILE A 146 -26.22 -12.96 -16.65
CA ILE A 146 -25.60 -11.89 -17.45
C ILE A 146 -25.41 -12.47 -18.85
N THR A 147 -26.15 -11.94 -19.83
CA THR A 147 -25.93 -12.25 -21.24
C THR A 147 -24.79 -11.40 -21.77
N THR A 148 -23.98 -11.96 -22.67
CA THR A 148 -22.84 -11.27 -23.29
C THR A 148 -23.18 -9.97 -24.01
N LYS A 149 -24.47 -9.73 -24.31
CA LYS A 149 -24.99 -8.48 -24.91
C LYS A 149 -25.00 -7.27 -23.96
N GLU A 150 -24.81 -7.47 -22.66
CA GLU A 150 -24.81 -6.38 -21.66
C GLU A 150 -23.37 -5.94 -21.26
N CYS A 151 -22.37 -6.50 -21.93
CA CYS A 151 -20.95 -6.20 -21.73
C CYS A 151 -20.30 -5.42 -22.89
N GLU A 152 -21.05 -5.06 -23.92
CA GLU A 152 -20.63 -4.16 -25.00
C GLU A 152 -21.17 -2.73 -24.75
#